data_f03abb9af40b4dcf06522d40404b3ffc
#
_entry.id   f03abb9af40b4dcf06522d40404b3ffc
#
_cell.length_a   1.000
_cell.length_b   1.000
_cell.length_c   1.000
_cell.angle_alpha   90.00
_cell.angle_beta   90.00
_cell.angle_gamma   90.00
#
_symmetry.space_group_name_H-M   'P 1'
#
loop_
_entity.id
_entity.type
_entity.pdbx_description
1 polymer ?
#
loop_
_entity_poly.entity_id
_entity_poly.type
_entity_poly.pdbx_seq_one_letter_code
_entity_poly.pdbx_strand_id
1 'polypeptide(L)' 'MTEAARYDMTGNKVSEAYKGIVIILYTDGTRMKVLNK' A
#
# COMPACT_ATOMS: atom_id res chain seq x y z
N MET A 1 -9.91 2.02 10.38
CA MET A 1 -9.05 0.97 9.81
C MET A 1 -7.59 1.39 9.90
N THR A 2 -6.74 0.47 10.24
CA THR A 2 -5.31 0.74 10.38
C THR A 2 -4.54 0.08 9.24
N GLU A 3 -3.59 0.79 8.68
CA GLU A 3 -2.74 0.26 7.63
C GLU A 3 -1.82 -0.82 8.18
N ALA A 4 -1.85 -2.00 7.57
CA ALA A 4 -1.00 -3.12 7.98
C ALA A 4 0.29 -3.16 7.16
N ALA A 5 0.20 -2.91 5.85
CA ALA A 5 1.34 -2.99 4.96
C ALA A 5 1.07 -2.23 3.67
N ARG A 6 2.15 -1.91 2.94
CA ARG A 6 2.06 -1.29 1.62
C ARG A 6 2.87 -2.10 0.63
N TYR A 7 2.34 -2.24 -0.57
CA TYR A 7 3.00 -2.98 -1.64
C TYR A 7 2.96 -2.18 -2.93
N ASP A 8 3.93 -2.40 -3.81
CA ASP A 8 3.90 -1.79 -5.13
C ASP A 8 3.12 -2.68 -6.11
N MET A 9 3.08 -2.26 -7.37
CA MET A 9 2.33 -2.99 -8.40
C MET A 9 2.92 -4.36 -8.70
N THR A 10 4.17 -4.59 -8.33
CA THR A 10 4.83 -5.88 -8.56
C THR A 10 4.69 -6.82 -7.37
N GLY A 11 4.10 -6.35 -6.28
CA GLY A 11 3.89 -7.16 -5.08
C GLY A 11 4.99 -7.03 -4.05
N ASN A 12 5.97 -6.18 -4.26
CA ASN A 12 7.04 -5.95 -3.29
C ASN A 12 6.58 -4.97 -2.22
N LYS A 13 6.94 -5.26 -0.97
CA LYS A 13 6.61 -4.38 0.14
C LYS A 13 7.43 -3.10 0.04
N VAL A 14 6.76 -1.95 0.23
CA VAL A 14 7.40 -0.65 0.11
C VAL A 14 7.13 0.20 1.35
N SER A 15 7.93 1.27 1.51
CA SER A 15 7.79 2.18 2.64
C SER A 15 6.76 3.27 2.32
N GLU A 16 6.44 4.07 3.32
CA GLU A 16 5.55 5.23 3.14
C GLU A 16 6.12 6.27 2.18
N ALA A 17 7.42 6.31 2.03
CA ALA A 17 8.10 7.28 1.18
C ALA A 17 8.07 6.89 -0.31
N TYR A 18 7.62 5.68 -0.61
CA TYR A 18 7.57 5.23 -1.99
C TYR A 18 6.60 6.07 -2.82
N LYS A 19 7.06 6.54 -3.97
CA LYS A 19 6.26 7.33 -4.90
C LYS A 19 5.74 6.45 -6.03
N GLY A 20 4.47 6.61 -6.35
CA GLY A 20 3.84 5.85 -7.43
C GLY A 20 2.59 5.14 -6.95
N ILE A 21 2.17 4.13 -7.71
CA ILE A 21 0.98 3.36 -7.34
C ILE A 21 1.31 2.43 -6.19
N VAL A 22 0.52 2.52 -5.13
CA VAL A 22 0.72 1.73 -3.92
C VAL A 22 -0.56 0.98 -3.59
N ILE A 23 -0.44 -0.28 -3.21
CA ILE A 23 -1.56 -1.08 -2.72
C ILE A 23 -1.44 -1.15 -1.22
N ILE A 24 -2.41 -0.57 -0.52
CA ILE A 24 -2.39 -0.52 0.94
C ILE A 24 -3.28 -1.64 1.48
N LEU A 25 -2.70 -2.48 2.31
CA LEU A 25 -3.43 -3.54 3.00
C LEU A 25 -3.76 -3.09 4.40
N TYR A 26 -5.03 -3.16 4.77
CA TYR A 26 -5.48 -2.77 6.10
C TYR A 26 -5.67 -3.99 6.99
N THR A 27 -5.71 -3.73 8.30
CA THR A 27 -5.78 -4.81 9.30
C THR A 27 -7.09 -5.59 9.26
N ASP A 28 -8.13 -5.02 8.65
CA ASP A 28 -9.41 -5.71 8.51
C ASP A 28 -9.50 -6.57 7.25
N GLY A 29 -8.40 -6.67 6.51
CA GLY A 29 -8.36 -7.45 5.28
C GLY A 29 -8.68 -6.65 4.03
N THR A 30 -9.02 -5.38 4.15
CA THR A 30 -9.32 -4.51 3.01
C THR A 30 -8.04 -4.07 2.32
N ARG A 31 -8.11 -3.91 1.00
CA ARG A 31 -7.00 -3.39 0.20
C ARG A 31 -7.46 -2.21 -0.63
N MET A 32 -6.60 -1.21 -0.75
CA MET A 32 -6.89 -0.03 -1.56
C MET A 32 -5.69 0.34 -2.42
N LYS A 33 -5.97 0.74 -3.67
CA LYS A 33 -4.94 1.21 -4.58
C LYS A 33 -4.92 2.74 -4.54
N VAL A 34 -3.76 3.30 -4.26
CA VAL A 34 -3.59 4.74 -4.07
C VAL A 34 -2.40 5.22 -4.87
N LEU A 35 -2.52 6.41 -5.46
CA LEU A 35 -1.38 7.06 -6.09
C LEU A 35 -0.70 7.94 -5.05
N ASN A 36 0.54 7.63 -4.73
CA ASN A 36 1.36 8.41 -3.80
C ASN A 36 2.39 9.21 -4.59
N LYS A 37 2.19 10.50 -4.65
CA LYS A 37 3.06 11.40 -5.42
C LYS A 37 4.26 11.88 -4.65
#